data_2e988de66a4fed70a13b3f6534b491a7
#
_entry.id   2e988de66a4fed70a13b3f6534b491a7
#
_cell.length_a   1.000
_cell.length_b   1.000
_cell.length_c   1.000
_cell.angle_alpha   90.00
_cell.angle_beta   90.00
_cell.angle_gamma   90.00
#
_symmetry.space_group_name_H-M   'P 1'
#
loop_
_entity.id
_entity.type
_entity.pdbx_description
1 polymer ?
#
loop_
_entity_poly.entity_id
_entity_poly.type
_entity_poly.pdbx_seq_one_letter_code
_entity_poly.pdbx_strand_id
1 'polypeptide(L)'
;GALYLHFTMEDNPSLSPRIRSRYEKSYSGTFYRRFILGEWTAAKGLIYDFFSPQEYSMRAPEKPWERVRISIDYGTVNPTSFGLWALRDGVWYRVREYYYDSRKEGRQKTDAEYVEDLRKFAAGENVERVIVDPSAASFIEALRRAGFPVSKADNDVLDGIRVTANLLKQRKIVICEDCGSCLEEIAGYCWEDGGTGRDRPKKERDHAMDEMRYFAVSIAKKERGSGIALRTVERTAR
;
A
#
# COMPACT_ATOMS: atom_id res chain seq x y z
N GLY A 1 -6.97 42.17 7.26
CA GLY A 1 -5.78 41.35 7.40
C GLY A 1 -6.22 39.92 7.79
N ALA A 2 -5.53 38.90 7.30
CA ALA A 2 -5.74 37.51 7.71
C ALA A 2 -4.92 37.27 8.99
N LEU A 3 -5.52 36.61 9.99
CA LEU A 3 -4.82 36.14 11.17
C LEU A 3 -4.31 34.69 10.90
N TYR A 4 -2.99 34.50 10.99
CA TYR A 4 -2.38 33.20 10.90
C TYR A 4 -2.08 32.67 12.32
N LEU A 5 -2.69 31.57 12.69
CA LEU A 5 -2.42 30.86 13.94
C LEU A 5 -1.75 29.53 13.61
N HIS A 6 -0.60 29.28 14.20
CA HIS A 6 0.14 28.03 14.06
C HIS A 6 -0.07 27.18 15.30
N PHE A 7 -0.59 25.95 15.09
CA PHE A 7 -0.77 24.97 16.14
C PHE A 7 -0.01 23.69 15.77
N THR A 8 0.67 23.14 16.74
CA THR A 8 1.33 21.85 16.65
C THR A 8 0.57 20.82 17.47
N MET A 9 0.97 19.56 17.37
CA MET A 9 0.41 18.52 18.22
C MET A 9 0.73 18.73 19.72
N GLU A 10 1.79 19.47 20.03
CA GLU A 10 2.18 19.82 21.41
C GLU A 10 1.21 20.78 22.08
N ASP A 11 0.55 21.63 21.27
CA ASP A 11 -0.43 22.61 21.77
C ASP A 11 -1.76 21.96 22.16
N ASN A 12 -1.94 20.66 21.93
CA ASN A 12 -3.15 19.93 22.31
C ASN A 12 -2.98 19.23 23.68
N PRO A 13 -3.51 19.80 24.79
CA PRO A 13 -3.36 19.24 26.13
C PRO A 13 -4.11 17.92 26.33
N SER A 14 -5.06 17.57 25.43
CA SER A 14 -5.83 16.33 25.50
C SER A 14 -5.05 15.11 24.98
N LEU A 15 -3.89 15.31 24.35
CA LEU A 15 -3.08 14.21 23.83
C LEU A 15 -2.10 13.71 24.89
N SER A 16 -2.28 12.46 25.32
CA SER A 16 -1.32 11.81 26.21
C SER A 16 0.05 11.58 25.49
N PRO A 17 1.17 11.54 26.25
CA PRO A 17 2.50 11.27 25.67
C PRO A 17 2.54 9.98 24.83
N ARG A 18 1.82 8.95 25.22
CA ARG A 18 1.70 7.69 24.46
C ARG A 18 1.02 7.89 23.11
N ILE A 19 -0.02 8.71 23.06
CA ILE A 19 -0.73 9.02 21.81
C ILE A 19 0.16 9.87 20.91
N ARG A 20 0.85 10.90 21.44
CA ARG A 20 1.81 11.72 20.71
C ARG A 20 2.90 10.87 20.06
N SER A 21 3.60 10.05 20.86
CA SER A 21 4.66 9.17 20.35
C SER A 21 4.17 8.21 19.27
N ARG A 22 2.91 7.74 19.34
CA ARG A 22 2.32 6.91 18.29
C ARG A 22 2.12 7.69 17.00
N TYR A 23 1.65 8.93 17.06
CA TYR A 23 1.47 9.78 15.88
C TYR A 23 2.81 10.17 15.26
N GLU A 24 3.80 10.57 16.06
CA GLU A 24 5.15 10.89 15.60
C GLU A 24 5.78 9.72 14.83
N LYS A 25 5.62 8.49 15.33
CA LYS A 25 6.09 7.27 14.65
C LYS A 25 5.27 6.88 13.42
N SER A 26 4.03 7.39 13.30
CA SER A 26 3.10 7.03 12.23
C SER A 26 3.24 7.91 10.98
N TYR A 27 3.84 9.07 11.09
CA TYR A 27 3.97 10.00 9.98
C TYR A 27 5.42 10.18 9.55
N SER A 28 5.64 10.54 8.27
CA SER A 28 6.94 10.87 7.69
C SER A 28 6.80 11.92 6.60
N GLY A 29 7.94 12.50 6.18
CA GLY A 29 8.02 13.46 5.10
C GLY A 29 7.00 14.58 5.24
N THR A 30 6.28 14.87 4.17
CA THR A 30 5.25 15.94 4.14
C THR A 30 4.12 15.72 5.13
N PHE A 31 3.72 14.48 5.39
CA PHE A 31 2.65 14.18 6.37
C PHE A 31 3.10 14.49 7.79
N TYR A 32 4.35 14.22 8.14
CA TYR A 32 4.92 14.60 9.45
C TYR A 32 4.93 16.13 9.61
N ARG A 33 5.44 16.83 8.60
CA ARG A 33 5.48 18.30 8.61
C ARG A 33 4.10 18.93 8.79
N ARG A 34 3.07 18.40 8.12
CA ARG A 34 1.70 18.91 8.19
C ARG A 34 0.96 18.55 9.46
N PHE A 35 0.99 17.27 9.84
CA PHE A 35 0.13 16.75 10.92
C PHE A 35 0.79 16.77 12.29
N ILE A 36 2.12 16.78 12.36
CA ILE A 36 2.85 16.86 13.62
C ILE A 36 3.36 18.28 13.88
N LEU A 37 4.03 18.87 12.88
CA LEU A 37 4.62 20.21 13.02
C LEU A 37 3.64 21.35 12.65
N GLY A 38 2.44 21.05 12.13
CA GLY A 38 1.45 22.06 11.75
C GLY A 38 1.85 22.93 10.56
N GLU A 39 2.81 22.50 9.75
CA GLU A 39 3.31 23.29 8.64
C GLU A 39 2.38 23.29 7.43
N TRP A 40 2.18 24.45 6.83
CA TRP A 40 1.48 24.60 5.55
C TRP A 40 2.50 24.46 4.42
N THR A 41 2.83 23.22 4.05
CA THR A 41 3.81 22.92 3.01
C THR A 41 3.22 22.04 1.93
N ALA A 42 3.60 22.29 0.66
CA ALA A 42 3.30 21.40 -0.45
C ALA A 42 4.17 20.15 -0.36
N ALA A 43 3.64 19.01 -0.81
CA ALA A 43 4.43 17.80 -0.95
C ALA A 43 5.44 17.98 -2.10
N LYS A 44 6.69 17.63 -1.86
CA LYS A 44 7.78 17.71 -2.84
C LYS A 44 8.77 16.58 -2.63
N GLY A 45 9.45 16.20 -3.71
CA GLY A 45 10.48 15.15 -3.68
C GLY A 45 9.89 13.76 -3.56
N LEU A 46 10.68 12.82 -3.04
CA LEU A 46 10.28 11.43 -2.89
C LEU A 46 9.14 11.27 -1.89
N ILE A 47 8.21 10.38 -2.22
CA ILE A 47 7.05 10.05 -1.36
C ILE A 47 7.50 9.20 -0.16
N TYR A 48 8.35 8.20 -0.40
CA TYR A 48 8.92 7.35 0.64
C TYR A 48 10.41 7.69 0.84
N ASP A 49 10.70 8.94 1.20
CA ASP A 49 12.05 9.51 1.36
C ASP A 49 12.93 8.79 2.41
N PHE A 50 12.29 8.06 3.32
CA PHE A 50 12.97 7.25 4.34
C PHE A 50 13.40 5.86 3.83
N PHE A 51 12.88 5.42 2.67
CA PHE A 51 13.10 4.06 2.18
C PHE A 51 14.47 3.92 1.51
N SER A 52 15.24 2.95 1.95
CA SER A 52 16.42 2.47 1.23
C SER A 52 16.36 0.94 1.12
N PRO A 53 16.68 0.35 -0.05
CA PRO A 53 16.66 -1.11 -0.20
C PRO A 53 17.53 -1.83 0.83
N GLN A 54 18.71 -1.27 1.16
CA GLN A 54 19.64 -1.86 2.13
C GLN A 54 19.05 -1.99 3.54
N GLU A 55 18.16 -1.08 3.90
CA GLU A 55 17.55 -1.05 5.23
C GLU A 55 16.18 -1.71 5.26
N TYR A 56 15.37 -1.53 4.21
CA TYR A 56 13.94 -1.90 4.19
C TYR A 56 13.62 -3.12 3.33
N SER A 57 14.59 -3.71 2.61
CA SER A 57 14.40 -4.98 1.92
C SER A 57 15.22 -6.11 2.54
N MET A 58 14.83 -7.33 2.22
CA MET A 58 15.52 -8.54 2.66
C MET A 58 15.15 -9.72 1.77
N ARG A 59 15.90 -10.82 1.89
CA ARG A 59 15.50 -12.08 1.27
C ARG A 59 14.18 -12.55 1.84
N ALA A 60 13.37 -13.17 0.99
CA ALA A 60 12.12 -13.79 1.43
C ALA A 60 12.41 -14.84 2.53
N PRO A 61 11.68 -14.81 3.66
CA PRO A 61 11.78 -15.88 4.66
C PRO A 61 11.32 -17.22 4.05
N GLU A 62 11.77 -18.32 4.62
CA GLU A 62 11.35 -19.65 4.20
C GLU A 62 9.89 -19.94 4.58
N LYS A 63 9.24 -20.81 3.79
CA LYS A 63 7.90 -21.35 4.12
C LYS A 63 7.95 -22.15 5.44
N PRO A 64 6.82 -22.42 6.09
CA PRO A 64 5.45 -22.16 5.62
C PRO A 64 4.97 -20.73 5.87
N TRP A 65 4.00 -20.28 5.05
CA TRP A 65 3.28 -19.02 5.22
C TRP A 65 2.00 -19.25 6.04
N GLU A 66 1.69 -18.33 6.94
CA GLU A 66 0.42 -18.34 7.69
C GLU A 66 -0.76 -17.96 6.80
N ARG A 67 -0.54 -17.01 5.89
CA ARG A 67 -1.56 -16.50 4.97
C ARG A 67 -0.90 -15.98 3.70
N VAL A 68 -1.62 -16.07 2.58
CA VAL A 68 -1.17 -15.53 1.28
C VAL A 68 -2.26 -14.68 0.66
N ARG A 69 -1.89 -13.52 0.14
CA ARG A 69 -2.75 -12.61 -0.64
C ARG A 69 -2.02 -12.15 -1.88
N ILE A 70 -2.80 -11.72 -2.86
CA ILE A 70 -2.27 -11.07 -4.06
C ILE A 70 -2.96 -9.72 -4.19
N SER A 71 -2.22 -8.68 -4.52
CA SER A 71 -2.76 -7.38 -4.96
C SER A 71 -2.38 -7.13 -6.41
N ILE A 72 -3.24 -6.43 -7.12
CA ILE A 72 -3.12 -6.21 -8.56
C ILE A 72 -3.45 -4.78 -8.91
N ASP A 73 -2.51 -4.09 -9.55
CA ASP A 73 -2.77 -2.92 -10.38
C ASP A 73 -2.87 -3.37 -11.83
N TYR A 74 -4.05 -3.20 -12.45
CA TYR A 74 -4.36 -3.71 -13.78
C TYR A 74 -4.35 -2.62 -14.83
N GLY A 75 -3.52 -2.78 -15.84
CA GLY A 75 -3.46 -1.92 -17.01
C GLY A 75 -3.55 -2.69 -18.32
N THR A 76 -4.31 -2.17 -19.29
CA THR A 76 -4.37 -2.73 -20.66
C THR A 76 -3.26 -2.19 -21.54
N VAL A 77 -3.00 -0.89 -21.47
CA VAL A 77 -1.94 -0.18 -22.20
C VAL A 77 -0.76 0.15 -21.28
N ASN A 78 -1.06 0.53 -20.05
CA ASN A 78 -0.08 0.73 -19.01
C ASN A 78 0.36 -0.60 -18.42
N PRO A 79 1.51 -0.66 -17.74
CA PRO A 79 1.93 -1.87 -17.05
C PRO A 79 0.89 -2.45 -16.10
N THR A 80 0.89 -3.77 -16.00
CA THR A 80 0.14 -4.53 -15.00
C THR A 80 1.12 -5.06 -13.96
N SER A 81 0.83 -4.81 -12.69
CA SER A 81 1.64 -5.30 -11.56
C SER A 81 0.83 -6.23 -10.65
N PHE A 82 1.40 -7.41 -10.34
CA PHE A 82 0.91 -8.30 -9.28
C PHE A 82 1.95 -8.38 -8.18
N GLY A 83 1.52 -8.29 -6.93
CA GLY A 83 2.35 -8.56 -5.76
C GLY A 83 1.79 -9.76 -4.99
N LEU A 84 2.61 -10.78 -4.74
CA LEU A 84 2.28 -11.87 -3.83
C LEU A 84 2.82 -11.57 -2.45
N TRP A 85 1.90 -11.48 -1.51
CA TRP A 85 2.15 -11.13 -0.12
C TRP A 85 1.93 -12.35 0.77
N ALA A 86 2.93 -12.67 1.56
CA ALA A 86 2.91 -13.80 2.49
C ALA A 86 3.08 -13.32 3.93
N LEU A 87 2.22 -13.78 4.84
CA LEU A 87 2.30 -13.47 6.27
C LEU A 87 3.15 -14.51 6.98
N ARG A 88 4.10 -14.02 7.79
CA ARG A 88 4.86 -14.83 8.73
C ARG A 88 5.23 -14.00 9.96
N ASP A 89 5.03 -14.53 11.15
CA ASP A 89 5.37 -13.91 12.42
C ASP A 89 4.82 -12.47 12.57
N GLY A 90 3.59 -12.25 12.06
CA GLY A 90 2.90 -10.95 12.10
C GLY A 90 3.43 -9.90 11.14
N VAL A 91 4.33 -10.25 10.23
CA VAL A 91 4.88 -9.39 9.16
C VAL A 91 4.44 -9.91 7.79
N TRP A 92 4.01 -9.01 6.93
CA TRP A 92 3.69 -9.33 5.54
C TRP A 92 4.89 -9.05 4.64
N TYR A 93 5.29 -10.06 3.89
CA TYR A 93 6.40 -10.00 2.94
C TYR A 93 5.88 -10.02 1.51
N ARG A 94 6.29 -9.06 0.68
CA ARG A 94 6.09 -9.10 -0.76
C ARG A 94 7.15 -10.02 -1.35
N VAL A 95 6.83 -11.32 -1.46
CA VAL A 95 7.79 -12.38 -1.76
C VAL A 95 7.95 -12.68 -3.25
N ARG A 96 7.03 -12.21 -4.08
CA ARG A 96 7.05 -12.44 -5.53
C ARG A 96 6.35 -11.29 -6.23
N GLU A 97 6.84 -10.94 -7.42
CA GLU A 97 6.18 -9.99 -8.29
C GLU A 97 5.98 -10.54 -9.71
N TYR A 98 4.96 -10.03 -10.36
CA TYR A 98 4.75 -10.10 -11.81
C TYR A 98 4.59 -8.68 -12.30
N TYR A 99 5.37 -8.31 -13.34
CA TYR A 99 5.31 -7.00 -13.94
C TYR A 99 5.30 -7.14 -15.45
N TYR A 100 4.23 -6.67 -16.11
CA TYR A 100 4.07 -6.76 -17.55
C TYR A 100 3.81 -5.38 -18.14
N ASP A 101 4.78 -4.87 -18.89
CA ASP A 101 4.67 -3.60 -19.60
C ASP A 101 4.37 -3.87 -21.08
N SER A 102 3.10 -3.73 -21.47
CA SER A 102 2.63 -4.00 -22.83
C SER A 102 3.30 -3.12 -23.91
N ARG A 103 3.80 -1.93 -23.51
CA ARG A 103 4.53 -1.04 -24.43
C ARG A 103 5.94 -1.57 -24.71
N LYS A 104 6.63 -2.07 -23.67
CA LYS A 104 7.96 -2.69 -23.84
C LYS A 104 7.87 -4.02 -24.59
N GLU A 105 6.84 -4.81 -24.29
CA GLU A 105 6.60 -6.11 -24.92
C GLU A 105 6.00 -6.00 -26.34
N GLY A 106 5.59 -4.79 -26.76
CA GLY A 106 4.95 -4.57 -28.06
C GLY A 106 3.60 -5.27 -28.23
N ARG A 107 2.98 -5.76 -27.14
CA ARG A 107 1.76 -6.54 -27.17
C ARG A 107 0.90 -6.30 -25.93
N GLN A 108 -0.39 -6.11 -26.14
CA GLN A 108 -1.38 -6.12 -25.07
C GLN A 108 -1.85 -7.55 -24.79
N LYS A 109 -2.14 -7.85 -23.53
CA LYS A 109 -2.78 -9.09 -23.10
C LYS A 109 -4.26 -8.88 -22.87
N THR A 110 -5.03 -9.93 -23.12
CA THR A 110 -6.45 -10.01 -22.78
C THR A 110 -6.65 -10.36 -21.30
N ASP A 111 -7.85 -10.11 -20.77
CA ASP A 111 -8.23 -10.54 -19.41
C ASP A 111 -7.97 -12.04 -19.19
N ALA A 112 -8.28 -12.88 -20.18
CA ALA A 112 -8.06 -14.32 -20.11
C ALA A 112 -6.59 -14.71 -19.99
N GLU A 113 -5.71 -14.03 -20.72
CA GLU A 113 -4.26 -14.23 -20.63
C GLU A 113 -3.71 -13.81 -19.28
N TYR A 114 -4.18 -12.69 -18.73
CA TYR A 114 -3.79 -12.27 -17.37
C TYR A 114 -4.33 -13.22 -16.28
N VAL A 115 -5.50 -13.83 -16.49
CA VAL A 115 -6.01 -14.89 -15.59
C VAL A 115 -5.07 -16.11 -15.59
N GLU A 116 -4.61 -16.55 -16.76
CA GLU A 116 -3.64 -17.66 -16.86
C GLU A 116 -2.28 -17.29 -16.25
N ASP A 117 -1.82 -16.07 -16.44
CA ASP A 117 -0.59 -15.58 -15.78
C ASP A 117 -0.75 -15.57 -14.27
N LEU A 118 -1.92 -15.14 -13.76
CA LEU A 118 -2.19 -15.16 -12.32
C LEU A 118 -2.25 -16.59 -11.77
N ARG A 119 -2.79 -17.55 -12.50
CA ARG A 119 -2.77 -18.98 -12.10
C ARG A 119 -1.34 -19.51 -11.94
N LYS A 120 -0.47 -19.20 -12.90
CA LYS A 120 0.96 -19.56 -12.84
C LYS A 120 1.66 -18.84 -11.69
N PHE A 121 1.39 -17.55 -11.51
CA PHE A 121 1.95 -16.73 -10.46
C PHE A 121 1.55 -17.21 -9.06
N ALA A 122 0.31 -17.64 -8.89
CA ALA A 122 -0.24 -18.16 -7.64
C ALA A 122 0.08 -19.65 -7.39
N ALA A 123 0.70 -20.34 -8.35
CA ALA A 123 0.92 -21.78 -8.26
C ALA A 123 1.67 -22.19 -6.98
N GLY A 124 1.16 -23.22 -6.29
CA GLY A 124 1.73 -23.72 -5.04
C GLY A 124 1.36 -22.91 -3.79
N GLU A 125 0.51 -21.88 -3.91
CA GLU A 125 0.09 -21.05 -2.79
C GLU A 125 -1.42 -21.15 -2.54
N ASN A 126 -1.80 -21.15 -1.25
CA ASN A 126 -3.20 -21.05 -0.85
C ASN A 126 -3.59 -19.56 -0.72
N VAL A 127 -4.01 -18.96 -1.83
CA VAL A 127 -4.35 -17.54 -1.91
C VAL A 127 -5.72 -17.29 -1.28
N GLU A 128 -5.74 -16.62 -0.13
CA GLU A 128 -7.00 -16.31 0.57
C GLU A 128 -7.78 -15.13 -0.05
N ARG A 129 -7.09 -14.27 -0.81
CA ARG A 129 -7.70 -13.07 -1.40
C ARG A 129 -6.85 -12.49 -2.53
N VAL A 130 -7.53 -12.04 -3.59
CA VAL A 130 -6.96 -11.23 -4.66
C VAL A 130 -7.61 -9.84 -4.60
N ILE A 131 -6.79 -8.80 -4.39
CA ILE A 131 -7.21 -7.41 -4.22
C ILE A 131 -6.94 -6.69 -5.54
N VAL A 132 -7.96 -6.13 -6.19
CA VAL A 132 -7.87 -5.57 -7.54
C VAL A 132 -8.45 -4.16 -7.56
N ASP A 133 -7.85 -3.26 -8.35
CA ASP A 133 -8.41 -1.93 -8.61
C ASP A 133 -9.89 -2.05 -9.01
N PRO A 134 -10.80 -1.30 -8.35
CA PRO A 134 -12.22 -1.33 -8.66
C PRO A 134 -12.57 -0.89 -10.09
N SER A 135 -11.71 -0.16 -10.77
CA SER A 135 -11.88 0.26 -12.18
C SER A 135 -11.73 -0.88 -13.18
N ALA A 136 -11.02 -1.96 -12.83
CA ALA A 136 -10.77 -3.14 -13.66
C ALA A 136 -11.98 -4.11 -13.71
N ALA A 137 -13.18 -3.62 -14.03
CA ALA A 137 -14.43 -4.38 -13.89
C ALA A 137 -14.46 -5.68 -14.70
N SER A 138 -13.99 -5.66 -15.95
CA SER A 138 -13.93 -6.86 -16.82
C SER A 138 -12.98 -7.92 -16.28
N PHE A 139 -11.80 -7.50 -15.85
CA PHE A 139 -10.80 -8.39 -15.28
C PHE A 139 -11.24 -8.97 -13.93
N ILE A 140 -11.89 -8.19 -13.06
CA ILE A 140 -12.49 -8.66 -11.81
C ILE A 140 -13.50 -9.78 -12.09
N GLU A 141 -14.34 -9.61 -13.10
CA GLU A 141 -15.33 -10.63 -13.48
C GLU A 141 -14.66 -11.88 -14.06
N ALA A 142 -13.63 -11.74 -14.89
CA ALA A 142 -12.84 -12.85 -15.41
C ALA A 142 -12.17 -13.66 -14.30
N LEU A 143 -11.58 -12.98 -13.31
CA LEU A 143 -10.98 -13.62 -12.13
C LEU A 143 -12.01 -14.39 -11.29
N ARG A 144 -13.20 -13.82 -11.06
CA ARG A 144 -14.28 -14.48 -10.31
C ARG A 144 -14.75 -15.76 -11.02
N ARG A 145 -14.95 -15.69 -12.34
CA ARG A 145 -15.30 -16.88 -13.16
C ARG A 145 -14.21 -17.93 -13.14
N ALA A 146 -12.96 -17.52 -13.02
CA ALA A 146 -11.81 -18.41 -12.87
C ALA A 146 -11.67 -19.02 -11.46
N GLY A 147 -12.54 -18.64 -10.50
CA GLY A 147 -12.57 -19.17 -9.14
C GLY A 147 -11.68 -18.45 -8.13
N PHE A 148 -11.12 -17.29 -8.47
CA PHE A 148 -10.31 -16.52 -7.53
C PHE A 148 -11.17 -15.77 -6.51
N PRO A 149 -10.75 -15.69 -5.22
CA PRO A 149 -11.44 -14.95 -4.15
C PRO A 149 -11.17 -13.44 -4.25
N VAL A 150 -11.85 -12.75 -5.18
CA VAL A 150 -11.58 -11.35 -5.53
C VAL A 150 -12.29 -10.38 -4.60
N SER A 151 -11.56 -9.35 -4.16
CA SER A 151 -12.09 -8.14 -3.52
C SER A 151 -11.62 -6.88 -4.24
N LYS A 152 -12.47 -5.85 -4.25
CA LYS A 152 -12.10 -4.54 -4.77
C LYS A 152 -11.19 -3.82 -3.77
N ALA A 153 -10.17 -3.15 -4.29
CA ALA A 153 -9.29 -2.29 -3.52
C ALA A 153 -10.03 -1.02 -3.06
N ASP A 154 -9.49 -0.39 -2.02
CA ASP A 154 -9.74 1.01 -1.76
C ASP A 154 -8.65 1.82 -2.46
N ASN A 155 -9.04 2.71 -3.34
CA ASN A 155 -8.12 3.45 -4.20
C ASN A 155 -7.90 4.91 -3.77
N ASP A 156 -8.23 5.30 -2.52
CA ASP A 156 -7.82 6.59 -2.00
C ASP A 156 -6.28 6.70 -2.00
N VAL A 157 -5.78 7.63 -2.81
CA VAL A 157 -4.34 7.74 -3.08
C VAL A 157 -3.59 8.27 -1.87
N LEU A 158 -4.04 9.38 -1.27
CA LEU A 158 -3.30 10.05 -0.20
C LEU A 158 -3.36 9.26 1.11
N ASP A 159 -4.54 8.75 1.48
CA ASP A 159 -4.65 7.88 2.66
C ASP A 159 -3.87 6.59 2.45
N GLY A 160 -3.93 6.02 1.27
CA GLY A 160 -3.18 4.82 0.92
C GLY A 160 -1.67 5.01 0.99
N ILE A 161 -1.12 6.10 0.47
CA ILE A 161 0.32 6.43 0.60
C ILE A 161 0.70 6.54 2.07
N ARG A 162 -0.09 7.25 2.87
CA ARG A 162 0.13 7.41 4.32
C ARG A 162 0.13 6.07 5.06
N VAL A 163 -0.86 5.22 4.77
CA VAL A 163 -0.97 3.88 5.38
C VAL A 163 0.24 3.02 5.00
N THR A 164 0.62 3.02 3.74
CA THR A 164 1.77 2.25 3.23
C THR A 164 3.08 2.71 3.88
N ALA A 165 3.33 4.02 3.94
CA ALA A 165 4.50 4.58 4.61
C ALA A 165 4.60 4.14 6.08
N ASN A 166 3.46 4.17 6.79
CA ASN A 166 3.40 3.76 8.18
C ASN A 166 3.70 2.26 8.37
N LEU A 167 3.14 1.40 7.52
CA LEU A 167 3.38 -0.05 7.59
C LEU A 167 4.82 -0.41 7.25
N LEU A 168 5.43 0.26 6.26
CA LEU A 168 6.85 0.11 5.92
C LEU A 168 7.75 0.51 7.10
N LYS A 169 7.54 1.69 7.68
CA LYS A 169 8.31 2.18 8.83
C LYS A 169 8.21 1.27 10.06
N GLN A 170 7.03 0.72 10.30
CA GLN A 170 6.80 -0.21 11.41
C GLN A 170 7.25 -1.64 11.09
N ARG A 171 7.82 -1.89 9.92
CA ARG A 171 8.20 -3.24 9.47
C ARG A 171 7.04 -4.24 9.52
N LYS A 172 5.80 -3.76 9.32
CA LYS A 172 4.60 -4.59 9.18
C LYS A 172 4.43 -5.13 7.77
N ILE A 173 4.97 -4.43 6.79
CA ILE A 173 5.17 -4.90 5.42
C ILE A 173 6.65 -4.74 5.04
N VAL A 174 7.16 -5.70 4.29
CA VAL A 174 8.54 -5.75 3.80
C VAL A 174 8.53 -6.13 2.32
N ILE A 175 9.34 -5.46 1.50
CA ILE A 175 9.53 -5.79 0.08
C ILE A 175 10.77 -6.69 0.00
N CYS A 176 10.62 -7.89 -0.60
CA CYS A 176 11.76 -8.79 -0.75
C CYS A 176 12.65 -8.41 -1.94
N GLU A 177 13.91 -8.81 -1.87
CA GLU A 177 14.95 -8.47 -2.87
C GLU A 177 14.60 -8.90 -4.30
N ASP A 178 13.82 -10.00 -4.44
CA ASP A 178 13.38 -10.52 -5.74
C ASP A 178 12.26 -9.68 -6.40
N CYS A 179 11.78 -8.63 -5.73
CA CYS A 179 10.75 -7.72 -6.23
C CYS A 179 11.37 -6.47 -6.87
N GLY A 180 12.18 -6.67 -7.92
CA GLY A 180 13.02 -5.64 -8.55
C GLY A 180 12.24 -4.45 -9.07
N SER A 181 11.11 -4.66 -9.80
CA SER A 181 10.30 -3.56 -10.34
C SER A 181 9.70 -2.70 -9.23
N CYS A 182 9.25 -3.32 -8.14
CA CYS A 182 8.74 -2.60 -6.97
C CYS A 182 9.85 -1.78 -6.29
N LEU A 183 11.05 -2.34 -6.15
CA LEU A 183 12.21 -1.64 -5.57
C LEU A 183 12.68 -0.48 -6.44
N GLU A 184 12.63 -0.63 -7.77
CA GLU A 184 12.93 0.47 -8.68
C GLU A 184 11.89 1.59 -8.63
N GLU A 185 10.60 1.24 -8.61
CA GLU A 185 9.54 2.23 -8.55
C GLU A 185 9.53 3.00 -7.23
N ILE A 186 9.69 2.33 -6.08
CA ILE A 186 9.69 3.01 -4.78
C ILE A 186 10.84 4.01 -4.65
N ALA A 187 12.00 3.72 -5.25
CA ALA A 187 13.15 4.62 -5.26
C ALA A 187 12.93 5.90 -6.08
N GLY A 188 12.02 5.87 -7.05
CA GLY A 188 11.69 6.99 -7.92
C GLY A 188 10.32 7.62 -7.66
N TYR A 189 9.52 7.07 -6.74
CA TYR A 189 8.15 7.53 -6.52
C TYR A 189 8.12 8.89 -5.85
N CYS A 190 7.68 9.89 -6.60
CA CYS A 190 7.76 11.30 -6.18
C CYS A 190 6.42 12.04 -6.35
N TRP A 191 6.34 13.18 -5.68
CA TRP A 191 5.23 14.10 -5.83
C TRP A 191 5.36 14.89 -7.15
N GLU A 192 4.21 15.31 -7.71
CA GLU A 192 4.19 16.28 -8.82
C GLU A 192 4.74 17.63 -8.35
N ASP A 193 5.62 18.23 -9.16
CA ASP A 193 6.13 19.57 -8.89
C ASP A 193 5.10 20.64 -9.26
N GLY A 194 4.88 21.61 -8.36
CA GLY A 194 4.14 22.83 -8.65
C GLY A 194 2.64 22.72 -8.82
N GLY A 195 2.02 21.68 -8.29
CA GLY A 195 0.58 21.46 -8.39
C GLY A 195 -0.28 22.54 -7.76
N THR A 196 -1.47 22.73 -8.30
CA THR A 196 -2.52 23.68 -7.92
C THR A 196 -3.16 23.36 -6.56
N GLY A 197 -2.38 23.26 -5.48
CA GLY A 197 -2.86 23.14 -4.11
C GLY A 197 -3.30 21.74 -3.64
N ARG A 198 -3.24 20.71 -4.48
CA ARG A 198 -3.49 19.31 -4.09
C ARG A 198 -2.26 18.45 -4.36
N ASP A 199 -1.79 17.75 -3.34
CA ASP A 199 -0.70 16.80 -3.52
C ASP A 199 -1.17 15.64 -4.38
N ARG A 200 -0.35 15.32 -5.38
CA ARG A 200 -0.54 14.15 -6.24
C ARG A 200 0.79 13.47 -6.49
N PRO A 201 0.84 12.14 -6.47
CA PRO A 201 2.00 11.45 -6.97
C PRO A 201 2.12 11.64 -8.48
N LYS A 202 3.35 11.72 -8.97
CA LYS A 202 3.64 11.72 -10.40
C LYS A 202 3.19 10.38 -10.99
N LYS A 203 2.40 10.44 -12.07
CA LYS A 203 1.86 9.25 -12.76
C LYS A 203 2.86 8.68 -13.76
N GLU A 204 4.02 8.29 -13.26
CA GLU A 204 5.09 7.65 -14.02
C GLU A 204 5.70 6.53 -13.19
N ARG A 205 5.74 5.29 -13.72
CA ARG A 205 6.33 4.12 -13.05
C ARG A 205 5.81 3.96 -11.61
N ASP A 206 4.49 3.93 -11.47
CA ASP A 206 3.80 3.90 -10.18
C ASP A 206 2.89 2.66 -10.00
N HIS A 207 2.99 1.68 -10.91
CA HIS A 207 2.08 0.53 -10.95
C HIS A 207 2.30 -0.45 -9.78
N ALA A 208 3.54 -0.72 -9.41
CA ALA A 208 3.84 -1.50 -8.21
C ALA A 208 3.55 -0.70 -6.93
N MET A 209 3.60 0.64 -6.99
CA MET A 209 3.23 1.51 -5.87
C MET A 209 1.72 1.51 -5.64
N ASP A 210 0.92 1.57 -6.70
CA ASP A 210 -0.53 1.49 -6.61
C ASP A 210 -0.96 0.09 -6.14
N GLU A 211 -0.36 -0.99 -6.66
CA GLU A 211 -0.57 -2.37 -6.21
C GLU A 211 -0.26 -2.54 -4.71
N MET A 212 0.91 -2.07 -4.26
CA MET A 212 1.33 -2.12 -2.85
C MET A 212 0.38 -1.32 -1.95
N ARG A 213 -0.08 -0.17 -2.40
CA ARG A 213 -1.04 0.67 -1.70
C ARG A 213 -2.38 -0.04 -1.49
N TYR A 214 -2.90 -0.74 -2.51
CA TYR A 214 -4.12 -1.56 -2.40
C TYR A 214 -3.98 -2.64 -1.33
N PHE A 215 -2.84 -3.33 -1.32
CA PHE A 215 -2.55 -4.32 -0.28
C PHE A 215 -2.50 -3.69 1.11
N ALA A 216 -1.72 -2.63 1.29
CA ALA A 216 -1.50 -1.97 2.58
C ALA A 216 -2.81 -1.49 3.21
N VAL A 217 -3.69 -0.85 2.44
CA VAL A 217 -5.00 -0.41 2.92
C VAL A 217 -5.89 -1.59 3.31
N SER A 218 -5.83 -2.70 2.55
CA SER A 218 -6.64 -3.89 2.82
C SER A 218 -6.33 -4.54 4.17
N ILE A 219 -5.06 -4.52 4.59
CA ILE A 219 -4.66 -5.09 5.90
C ILE A 219 -4.95 -4.11 7.05
N ALA A 220 -4.71 -2.81 6.85
CA ALA A 220 -4.95 -1.78 7.88
C ALA A 220 -6.43 -1.64 8.26
N LYS A 221 -7.37 -1.80 7.31
CA LYS A 221 -8.81 -1.77 7.58
C LYS A 221 -9.26 -2.93 8.45
N LYS A 222 -8.68 -4.12 8.27
CA LYS A 222 -9.03 -5.31 9.06
C LYS A 222 -8.60 -5.16 10.53
N GLU A 223 -7.45 -4.55 10.79
CA GLU A 223 -6.98 -4.29 12.15
C GLU A 223 -7.91 -3.29 12.89
N ARG A 224 -8.45 -2.29 12.19
CA ARG A 224 -9.43 -1.34 12.76
C ARG A 224 -10.77 -2.02 13.10
N GLY A 225 -11.22 -2.96 12.28
CA GLY A 225 -12.46 -3.72 12.49
C GLY A 225 -12.41 -4.67 13.69
N SER A 226 -11.28 -5.30 13.95
CA SER A 226 -11.11 -6.18 15.11
C SER A 226 -10.96 -5.42 16.44
N GLY A 227 -10.50 -4.16 16.42
CA GLY A 227 -10.41 -3.31 17.61
C GLY A 227 -11.75 -2.76 18.11
N ILE A 228 -12.77 -2.71 17.26
CA ILE A 228 -14.12 -2.20 17.63
C ILE A 228 -14.96 -3.30 18.29
N ALA A 229 -14.77 -4.57 17.94
CA ALA A 229 -15.52 -5.69 18.52
C ALA A 229 -15.19 -5.96 20.00
N LEU A 230 -14.04 -5.54 20.51
CA LEU A 230 -13.63 -5.73 21.91
C LEU A 230 -14.15 -4.66 22.88
N ARG A 231 -14.76 -3.55 22.39
CA ARG A 231 -15.29 -2.48 23.25
C ARG A 231 -16.78 -2.60 23.58
N THR A 232 -17.50 -3.54 22.98
CA THR A 232 -18.96 -3.65 23.15
C THR A 232 -19.38 -4.66 24.23
N VAL A 233 -18.44 -5.40 24.87
CA VAL A 233 -18.77 -6.45 25.85
C VAL A 233 -18.65 -5.99 27.31
N GLU A 234 -18.13 -4.81 27.60
CA GLU A 234 -17.94 -4.37 29.01
C GLU A 234 -19.01 -3.37 29.52
N ARG A 235 -20.19 -3.28 28.94
CA ARG A 235 -21.24 -2.34 29.39
C ARG A 235 -22.60 -2.95 29.70
N THR A 236 -22.62 -4.21 30.15
CA THR A 236 -23.85 -4.78 30.74
C THR A 236 -23.52 -5.59 31.98
N ALA A 237 -23.18 -4.90 33.06
CA ALA A 237 -23.31 -5.41 34.42
C ALA A 237 -23.17 -4.24 35.42
N ARG A 238 -24.24 -3.56 35.70
CA ARG A 238 -24.85 -3.09 36.97
C ARG A 238 -25.70 -1.88 36.81
#